data_6c3cf4f8ba2c6378c08af63f4a0de794
#
_entry.id   6c3cf4f8ba2c6378c08af63f4a0de794
#
_cell.length_a   1.000
_cell.length_b   1.000
_cell.length_c   1.000
_cell.angle_alpha   90.00
_cell.angle_beta   90.00
_cell.angle_gamma   90.00
#
_symmetry.space_group_name_H-M   'P 1'
#
loop_
_entity.id
_entity.type
_entity.pdbx_description
1 polymer ?
#
loop_
_entity_poly.entity_id
_entity_poly.type
_entity_poly.pdbx_seq_one_letter_code
_entity_poly.pdbx_strand_id
1 'polypeptide(L)'
;MLPLLPTTVVGSYSVPEWLERLKTDYYRNRISRSHLREIHDMAIKAALKDQETAGIDVVSDGELRRDNDIDYFLARIPGVQIPVTVKSFYYDYYDTLVVDPLPTDPPPLGLADDYRVTRQYTDRPVKFSFTGPFSLSHRIRNKAYAKSADLVRALAQVLNAEARALAEAGAKLLQIDEPFLAGHPEDVAVAVEAINIVTRGVDVRWGLHVCYGNRYARPSWEGHYDFLFPAVLDANVDQLILEFGRKGYEDLHMIQRLGWDRALGLGVVDVKTEQIESAEVIAQRIRKALETFSADKLIINPDCGLRHLPADVARAKLTAMVQGSIAVRRTLPAAPPQEPTVEQGA
;
A
#
# COMPACT_ATOMS: atom_id res chain seq x y z
N MET A 1 12.77 0.75 18.02
CA MET A 1 13.15 -0.37 17.14
C MET A 1 11.94 -1.28 16.99
N LEU A 2 11.59 -1.74 15.78
CA LEU A 2 10.51 -2.70 15.57
C LEU A 2 10.95 -4.10 16.04
N PRO A 3 10.01 -4.92 16.55
CA PRO A 3 10.32 -6.32 16.91
C PRO A 3 10.62 -7.18 15.67
N LEU A 4 11.13 -8.41 15.85
CA LEU A 4 11.14 -9.40 14.78
C LEU A 4 9.71 -9.71 14.33
N LEU A 5 9.51 -10.09 13.06
CA LEU A 5 8.18 -10.34 12.50
C LEU A 5 7.19 -9.18 12.78
N PRO A 6 7.56 -7.91 12.54
CA PRO A 6 6.68 -6.79 12.85
C PRO A 6 5.40 -6.88 12.04
N THR A 7 4.29 -6.42 12.63
CA THR A 7 2.98 -6.45 11.99
C THR A 7 2.64 -5.09 11.37
N THR A 8 2.04 -5.10 10.18
CA THR A 8 1.54 -3.90 9.52
C THR A 8 0.26 -4.19 8.74
N VAL A 9 -0.38 -3.15 8.21
CA VAL A 9 -1.46 -3.24 7.23
C VAL A 9 -0.91 -2.96 5.83
N VAL A 10 -1.64 -3.31 4.77
CA VAL A 10 -1.24 -2.94 3.40
C VAL A 10 -1.47 -1.45 3.18
N GLY A 11 -2.66 -0.95 3.40
CA GLY A 11 -2.99 0.48 3.28
C GLY A 11 -4.42 0.73 3.72
N SER A 12 -5.39 0.44 2.87
CA SER A 12 -6.79 0.73 3.12
C SER A 12 -7.37 -0.07 4.28
N TYR A 13 -8.20 0.60 5.08
CA TYR A 13 -8.99 0.03 6.17
C TYR A 13 -10.47 0.02 5.80
N SER A 14 -11.28 -0.70 6.58
CA SER A 14 -12.73 -0.75 6.43
C SER A 14 -13.33 0.65 6.29
N VAL A 15 -14.19 0.84 5.30
CA VAL A 15 -14.86 2.12 5.06
C VAL A 15 -16.26 2.07 5.68
N PRO A 16 -16.54 2.86 6.73
CA PRO A 16 -17.85 2.88 7.33
C PRO A 16 -18.92 3.42 6.38
N GLU A 17 -20.12 2.85 6.40
CA GLU A 17 -21.24 3.28 5.54
C GLU A 17 -21.57 4.77 5.70
N TRP A 18 -21.46 5.30 6.92
CA TRP A 18 -21.71 6.72 7.18
C TRP A 18 -20.70 7.63 6.44
N LEU A 19 -19.44 7.18 6.29
CA LEU A 19 -18.42 7.93 5.56
C LEU A 19 -18.74 7.97 4.06
N GLU A 20 -19.18 6.87 3.49
CA GLU A 20 -19.61 6.79 2.08
C GLU A 20 -20.79 7.73 1.80
N ARG A 21 -21.78 7.75 2.70
CA ARG A 21 -22.93 8.67 2.60
C ARG A 21 -22.49 10.13 2.63
N LEU A 22 -21.62 10.50 3.56
CA LEU A 22 -21.17 11.89 3.71
C LEU A 22 -20.28 12.33 2.55
N LYS A 23 -19.44 11.45 1.98
CA LYS A 23 -18.73 11.71 0.73
C LYS A 23 -19.71 11.96 -0.42
N THR A 24 -20.76 11.15 -0.53
CA THR A 24 -21.82 11.36 -1.52
C THR A 24 -22.51 12.70 -1.34
N ASP A 25 -22.81 13.11 -0.10
CA ASP A 25 -23.43 14.40 0.19
C ASP A 25 -22.49 15.58 -0.15
N TYR A 26 -21.19 15.41 0.01
CA TYR A 26 -20.22 16.41 -0.47
C TYR A 26 -20.27 16.57 -1.99
N TYR A 27 -20.26 15.49 -2.76
CA TYR A 27 -20.38 15.57 -4.23
C TYR A 27 -21.69 16.15 -4.72
N ARG A 28 -22.74 16.05 -3.88
CA ARG A 28 -24.04 16.69 -4.10
C ARG A 28 -24.13 18.13 -3.56
N ASN A 29 -23.00 18.72 -3.13
CA ASN A 29 -22.92 20.05 -2.53
C ASN A 29 -23.82 20.27 -1.30
N ARG A 30 -24.06 19.22 -0.51
CA ARG A 30 -24.88 19.26 0.71
C ARG A 30 -24.06 19.55 1.97
N ILE A 31 -22.76 19.27 1.94
CA ILE A 31 -21.81 19.58 3.01
C ILE A 31 -20.61 20.34 2.46
N SER A 32 -19.98 21.17 3.29
CA SER A 32 -18.81 21.95 2.92
C SER A 32 -17.53 21.11 2.88
N ARG A 33 -16.51 21.62 2.18
CA ARG A 33 -15.17 21.01 2.17
C ARG A 33 -14.52 20.94 3.56
N SER A 34 -14.79 21.95 4.43
CA SER A 34 -14.29 21.94 5.82
C SER A 34 -14.93 20.84 6.63
N HIS A 35 -16.24 20.64 6.49
CA HIS A 35 -16.96 19.58 7.16
C HIS A 35 -16.50 18.19 6.67
N LEU A 36 -16.32 18.00 5.36
CA LEU A 36 -15.75 16.75 4.83
C LEU A 36 -14.36 16.44 5.40
N ARG A 37 -13.50 17.45 5.59
CA ARG A 37 -12.17 17.26 6.22
C ARG A 37 -12.30 16.77 7.65
N GLU A 38 -13.18 17.37 8.45
CA GLU A 38 -13.46 16.95 9.83
C GLU A 38 -13.94 15.50 9.88
N ILE A 39 -14.86 15.12 9.00
CA ILE A 39 -15.37 13.76 8.86
C ILE A 39 -14.24 12.76 8.55
N HIS A 40 -13.36 13.10 7.61
CA HIS A 40 -12.20 12.28 7.29
C HIS A 40 -11.25 12.11 8.49
N ASP A 41 -11.00 13.19 9.24
CA ASP A 41 -10.15 13.14 10.42
C ASP A 41 -10.73 12.23 11.50
N MET A 42 -12.04 12.26 11.70
CA MET A 42 -12.73 11.34 12.61
C MET A 42 -12.63 9.89 12.16
N ALA A 43 -12.80 9.62 10.87
CA ALA A 43 -12.67 8.28 10.30
C ALA A 43 -11.25 7.73 10.45
N ILE A 44 -10.23 8.54 10.17
CA ILE A 44 -8.82 8.17 10.33
C ILE A 44 -8.50 7.86 11.80
N LYS A 45 -8.95 8.69 12.74
CA LYS A 45 -8.79 8.41 14.18
C LYS A 45 -9.37 7.06 14.58
N ALA A 46 -10.56 6.73 14.07
CA ALA A 46 -11.20 5.44 14.35
C ALA A 46 -10.38 4.27 13.76
N ALA A 47 -9.91 4.38 12.52
CA ALA A 47 -9.09 3.36 11.88
C ALA A 47 -7.74 3.16 12.59
N LEU A 48 -7.09 4.25 13.00
CA LEU A 48 -5.85 4.18 13.80
C LEU A 48 -6.12 3.50 15.15
N LYS A 49 -7.21 3.87 15.83
CA LYS A 49 -7.58 3.26 17.11
C LYS A 49 -7.84 1.77 17.00
N ASP A 50 -8.49 1.32 15.94
CA ASP A 50 -8.72 -0.10 15.69
C ASP A 50 -7.41 -0.85 15.45
N GLN A 51 -6.50 -0.32 14.64
CA GLN A 51 -5.19 -0.89 14.39
C GLN A 51 -4.32 -0.95 15.66
N GLU A 52 -4.33 0.12 16.46
CA GLU A 52 -3.61 0.17 17.74
C GLU A 52 -4.18 -0.82 18.75
N THR A 53 -5.51 -0.93 18.82
CA THR A 53 -6.20 -1.89 19.72
C THR A 53 -5.92 -3.34 19.31
N ALA A 54 -5.82 -3.62 18.00
CA ALA A 54 -5.39 -4.91 17.49
C ALA A 54 -3.91 -5.21 17.78
N GLY A 55 -3.10 -4.20 18.09
CA GLY A 55 -1.67 -4.33 18.42
C GLY A 55 -0.74 -4.19 17.22
N ILE A 56 -1.18 -3.63 16.08
CA ILE A 56 -0.37 -3.44 14.87
C ILE A 56 0.86 -2.57 15.16
N ASP A 57 2.05 -3.03 14.77
CA ASP A 57 3.32 -2.34 15.03
C ASP A 57 3.52 -1.10 14.14
N VAL A 58 3.11 -1.17 12.86
CA VAL A 58 3.19 -0.08 11.88
C VAL A 58 1.82 0.15 11.27
N VAL A 59 1.23 1.33 11.53
CA VAL A 59 -0.14 1.66 11.14
C VAL A 59 -0.22 2.46 9.83
N SER A 60 -1.42 2.61 9.27
CA SER A 60 -1.73 3.52 8.16
C SER A 60 -2.95 4.39 8.47
N ASP A 61 -3.17 5.45 7.67
CA ASP A 61 -4.37 6.29 7.72
C ASP A 61 -5.65 5.55 7.28
N GLY A 62 -5.52 4.30 6.86
CA GLY A 62 -6.61 3.49 6.32
C GLY A 62 -7.12 3.98 4.96
N GLU A 63 -6.47 4.97 4.35
CA GLU A 63 -6.85 5.55 3.05
C GLU A 63 -8.26 6.16 3.03
N LEU A 64 -8.78 6.55 4.19
CA LEU A 64 -10.18 6.93 4.35
C LEU A 64 -10.53 8.28 3.72
N ARG A 65 -9.53 9.10 3.35
CA ARG A 65 -9.73 10.29 2.52
C ARG A 65 -10.00 9.96 1.07
N ARG A 66 -9.58 8.77 0.60
CA ARG A 66 -9.62 8.36 -0.79
C ARG A 66 -10.97 7.77 -1.15
N ASP A 67 -11.49 8.14 -2.32
CA ASP A 67 -12.68 7.50 -2.88
C ASP A 67 -12.35 6.07 -3.29
N ASN A 68 -11.27 5.94 -4.04
CA ASN A 68 -10.65 4.69 -4.46
C ASN A 68 -9.13 4.88 -4.61
N ASP A 69 -8.48 3.83 -5.01
CA ASP A 69 -7.03 3.74 -5.18
C ASP A 69 -6.48 4.52 -6.39
N ILE A 70 -7.32 5.03 -7.28
CA ILE A 70 -6.93 5.68 -8.54
C ILE A 70 -7.31 7.16 -8.56
N ASP A 71 -8.61 7.46 -8.42
CA ASP A 71 -9.14 8.80 -8.69
C ASP A 71 -8.61 9.85 -7.73
N TYR A 72 -8.32 9.45 -6.49
CA TYR A 72 -7.75 10.33 -5.48
C TYR A 72 -6.44 10.98 -5.95
N PHE A 73 -5.63 10.21 -6.66
CA PHE A 73 -4.37 10.66 -7.22
C PHE A 73 -4.59 11.38 -8.54
N LEU A 74 -5.32 10.77 -9.49
CA LEU A 74 -5.53 11.35 -10.81
C LEU A 74 -6.20 12.74 -10.78
N ALA A 75 -7.11 12.95 -9.83
CA ALA A 75 -7.76 14.26 -9.64
C ALA A 75 -6.79 15.36 -9.14
N ARG A 76 -5.60 15.01 -8.68
CA ARG A 76 -4.57 15.93 -8.19
C ARG A 76 -3.43 16.15 -9.18
N ILE A 77 -3.29 15.27 -10.16
CA ILE A 77 -2.21 15.36 -11.16
C ILE A 77 -2.52 16.46 -12.15
N PRO A 78 -1.67 17.53 -12.24
CA PRO A 78 -1.85 18.59 -13.20
C PRO A 78 -1.82 18.05 -14.64
N GLY A 79 -2.79 18.44 -15.47
CA GLY A 79 -2.91 17.97 -16.85
C GLY A 79 -3.81 16.75 -17.03
N VAL A 80 -4.19 16.06 -15.96
CA VAL A 80 -5.23 15.03 -16.03
C VAL A 80 -6.61 15.69 -16.03
N GLN A 81 -7.40 15.39 -17.07
CA GLN A 81 -8.75 15.91 -17.24
C GLN A 81 -9.77 14.85 -16.77
N ILE A 82 -10.79 15.32 -16.07
CA ILE A 82 -11.94 14.52 -15.64
C ILE A 82 -13.19 15.12 -16.30
N PRO A 83 -13.57 14.66 -17.52
CA PRO A 83 -14.67 15.24 -18.27
C PRO A 83 -16.04 15.09 -17.59
N VAL A 84 -16.22 14.02 -16.83
CA VAL A 84 -17.46 13.72 -16.09
C VAL A 84 -17.13 13.58 -14.61
N THR A 85 -17.66 14.48 -13.80
CA THR A 85 -17.40 14.56 -12.35
C THR A 85 -18.48 13.86 -11.51
N VAL A 86 -19.54 13.33 -12.14
CA VAL A 86 -20.65 12.65 -11.45
C VAL A 86 -20.44 11.15 -11.56
N LYS A 87 -20.29 10.48 -10.42
CA LYS A 87 -20.21 9.03 -10.31
C LYS A 87 -21.59 8.44 -9.96
N SER A 88 -21.90 7.26 -10.49
CA SER A 88 -23.08 6.48 -10.06
C SER A 88 -22.92 6.02 -8.61
N PHE A 89 -21.71 5.62 -8.25
CA PHE A 89 -21.30 5.24 -6.91
C PHE A 89 -19.94 5.85 -6.60
N TYR A 90 -19.72 6.33 -5.37
CA TYR A 90 -18.50 7.09 -5.04
C TYR A 90 -17.21 6.29 -5.28
N TYR A 91 -17.24 4.97 -5.19
CA TYR A 91 -16.11 4.07 -5.42
C TYR A 91 -15.86 3.76 -6.90
N ASP A 92 -16.77 4.10 -7.80
CA ASP A 92 -16.55 3.95 -9.24
C ASP A 92 -15.42 4.87 -9.72
N TYR A 93 -14.73 4.45 -10.79
CA TYR A 93 -13.65 5.23 -11.37
C TYR A 93 -14.19 6.34 -12.27
N TYR A 94 -13.51 7.49 -12.25
CA TYR A 94 -13.73 8.53 -13.26
C TYR A 94 -13.24 8.06 -14.64
N ASP A 95 -13.85 8.62 -15.67
CA ASP A 95 -13.27 8.63 -17.01
C ASP A 95 -12.23 9.75 -17.07
N THR A 96 -10.95 9.40 -17.12
CA THR A 96 -9.83 10.32 -17.07
C THR A 96 -9.10 10.37 -18.39
N LEU A 97 -8.55 11.54 -18.74
CA LEU A 97 -7.95 11.84 -20.05
C LEU A 97 -6.71 12.70 -19.90
N VAL A 98 -5.68 12.42 -20.67
CA VAL A 98 -4.51 13.29 -20.88
C VAL A 98 -4.41 13.61 -22.37
N VAL A 99 -4.46 14.89 -22.73
CA VAL A 99 -4.39 15.39 -24.12
C VAL A 99 -3.08 16.11 -24.45
N ASP A 100 -2.42 16.66 -23.43
CA ASP A 100 -1.11 17.30 -23.51
C ASP A 100 -0.13 16.62 -22.56
N PRO A 101 1.18 16.66 -22.82
CA PRO A 101 2.18 16.11 -21.90
C PRO A 101 2.04 16.67 -20.47
N LEU A 102 2.20 15.82 -19.48
CA LEU A 102 2.23 16.22 -18.07
C LEU A 102 3.43 17.13 -17.81
N PRO A 103 3.37 18.02 -16.78
CA PRO A 103 4.47 18.91 -16.43
C PRO A 103 5.76 18.13 -16.16
N THR A 104 6.89 18.64 -16.66
CA THR A 104 8.23 18.07 -16.39
C THR A 104 8.77 18.39 -15.00
N ASP A 105 8.26 19.47 -14.39
CA ASP A 105 8.53 19.88 -13.00
C ASP A 105 7.17 20.03 -12.27
N PRO A 106 6.54 18.90 -11.91
CA PRO A 106 5.22 18.92 -11.30
C PRO A 106 5.30 19.34 -9.82
N PRO A 107 4.30 20.09 -9.33
CA PRO A 107 4.17 20.33 -7.90
C PRO A 107 3.76 19.04 -7.17
N PRO A 108 4.04 18.94 -5.86
CA PRO A 108 3.50 17.86 -5.03
C PRO A 108 1.97 17.80 -5.06
N LEU A 109 1.42 16.59 -4.92
CA LEU A 109 -0.03 16.36 -4.98
C LEU A 109 -0.78 16.71 -3.68
N GLY A 110 -0.04 17.01 -2.60
CA GLY A 110 -0.58 17.37 -1.30
C GLY A 110 -0.85 16.19 -0.36
N LEU A 111 -0.32 15.00 -0.65
CA LEU A 111 -0.44 13.83 0.24
C LEU A 111 0.39 14.02 1.53
N ALA A 112 1.43 14.86 1.48
CA ALA A 112 2.23 15.23 2.65
C ALA A 112 1.37 15.83 3.77
N ASP A 113 0.29 16.55 3.45
CA ASP A 113 -0.64 17.08 4.45
C ASP A 113 -1.48 15.97 5.08
N ASP A 114 -1.91 14.99 4.30
CA ASP A 114 -2.62 13.80 4.83
C ASP A 114 -1.72 13.01 5.79
N TYR A 115 -0.44 12.85 5.44
CA TYR A 115 0.54 12.21 6.33
C TYR A 115 0.73 13.00 7.64
N ARG A 116 0.91 14.33 7.57
CA ARG A 116 1.07 15.18 8.77
C ARG A 116 -0.13 15.09 9.70
N VAL A 117 -1.35 15.11 9.15
CA VAL A 117 -2.58 14.96 9.92
C VAL A 117 -2.64 13.58 10.59
N THR A 118 -2.31 12.51 9.86
CA THR A 118 -2.28 11.15 10.41
C THR A 118 -1.31 11.06 11.60
N ARG A 119 -0.10 11.63 11.45
CA ARG A 119 0.92 11.64 12.52
C ARG A 119 0.49 12.35 13.80
N GLN A 120 -0.46 13.27 13.74
CA GLN A 120 -1.00 13.94 14.94
C GLN A 120 -1.87 13.02 15.81
N TYR A 121 -2.32 11.87 15.28
CA TYR A 121 -3.27 11.00 15.95
C TYR A 121 -2.69 9.67 16.42
N THR A 122 -1.39 9.42 16.20
CA THR A 122 -0.73 8.17 16.63
C THR A 122 0.74 8.39 16.95
N ASP A 123 1.23 7.68 17.97
CA ASP A 123 2.66 7.60 18.31
C ASP A 123 3.34 6.44 17.59
N ARG A 124 2.59 5.56 16.93
CA ARG A 124 3.15 4.44 16.18
C ARG A 124 3.80 4.91 14.88
N PRO A 125 4.79 4.16 14.36
CA PRO A 125 5.28 4.38 13.01
C PRO A 125 4.12 4.31 12.01
N VAL A 126 4.08 5.28 11.08
CA VAL A 126 3.09 5.34 10.00
C VAL A 126 3.75 4.96 8.69
N LYS A 127 3.17 3.96 8.01
CA LYS A 127 3.44 3.66 6.62
C LYS A 127 2.42 4.41 5.77
N PHE A 128 2.90 5.13 4.75
CA PHE A 128 2.04 5.83 3.81
C PHE A 128 2.14 5.19 2.43
N SER A 129 1.02 4.77 1.87
CA SER A 129 0.95 4.14 0.56
C SER A 129 0.36 5.08 -0.48
N PHE A 130 0.72 4.88 -1.74
CA PHE A 130 0.08 5.52 -2.89
C PHE A 130 0.17 4.61 -4.12
N THR A 131 -0.80 4.78 -5.01
CA THR A 131 -0.86 3.98 -6.24
C THR A 131 0.28 4.36 -7.16
N GLY A 132 0.93 3.34 -7.70
CA GLY A 132 2.09 3.48 -8.56
C GLY A 132 1.76 3.96 -9.98
N PRO A 133 2.78 4.43 -10.69
CA PRO A 133 2.61 5.09 -11.99
C PRO A 133 2.07 4.16 -13.06
N PHE A 134 2.42 2.87 -13.01
CA PHE A 134 1.93 1.88 -13.96
C PHE A 134 0.42 1.69 -13.82
N SER A 135 -0.06 1.44 -12.61
CA SER A 135 -1.49 1.25 -12.35
C SER A 135 -2.31 2.52 -12.63
N LEU A 136 -1.79 3.71 -12.30
CA LEU A 136 -2.45 4.97 -12.66
C LEU A 136 -2.61 5.11 -14.17
N SER A 137 -1.58 4.76 -14.95
CA SER A 137 -1.61 4.89 -16.42
C SER A 137 -2.72 4.07 -17.06
N HIS A 138 -3.06 2.90 -16.49
CA HIS A 138 -4.11 2.00 -17.00
C HIS A 138 -5.52 2.55 -16.82
N ARG A 139 -5.67 3.65 -16.08
CA ARG A 139 -6.96 4.32 -15.88
C ARG A 139 -7.07 5.66 -16.61
N ILE A 140 -6.07 6.00 -17.44
CA ILE A 140 -6.02 7.25 -18.21
C ILE A 140 -6.17 6.94 -19.71
N ARG A 141 -7.12 7.60 -20.36
CA ARG A 141 -7.16 7.64 -21.83
C ARG A 141 -6.02 8.55 -22.30
N ASN A 142 -4.96 7.90 -22.80
CA ASN A 142 -3.76 8.60 -23.27
C ASN A 142 -3.94 9.12 -24.72
N LYS A 143 -3.90 10.44 -24.89
CA LYS A 143 -3.84 11.10 -26.21
C LYS A 143 -2.60 11.98 -26.37
N ALA A 144 -1.80 12.12 -25.30
CA ALA A 144 -0.63 12.99 -25.28
C ALA A 144 0.66 12.29 -25.67
N TYR A 145 0.77 11.01 -25.40
CA TYR A 145 2.02 10.25 -25.57
C TYR A 145 1.85 9.15 -26.61
N ALA A 146 2.82 9.03 -27.51
CA ALA A 146 2.82 7.99 -28.57
C ALA A 146 2.96 6.57 -28.01
N LYS A 147 3.68 6.42 -26.88
CA LYS A 147 3.88 5.13 -26.20
C LYS A 147 3.32 5.21 -24.79
N SER A 148 2.63 4.16 -24.34
CA SER A 148 2.12 4.06 -22.97
C SER A 148 3.22 4.17 -21.93
N ALA A 149 4.40 3.61 -22.19
CA ALA A 149 5.57 3.72 -21.32
C ALA A 149 6.00 5.18 -21.05
N ASP A 150 5.81 6.10 -22.00
CA ASP A 150 6.17 7.51 -21.80
C ASP A 150 5.19 8.21 -20.83
N LEU A 151 3.91 7.85 -20.87
CA LEU A 151 2.94 8.27 -19.86
C LEU A 151 3.29 7.72 -18.47
N VAL A 152 3.67 6.43 -18.39
CA VAL A 152 4.09 5.80 -17.12
C VAL A 152 5.28 6.55 -16.52
N ARG A 153 6.29 6.90 -17.33
CA ARG A 153 7.47 7.68 -16.87
C ARG A 153 7.09 9.08 -16.41
N ALA A 154 6.19 9.76 -17.13
CA ALA A 154 5.71 11.08 -16.75
C ALA A 154 4.94 11.05 -15.41
N LEU A 155 4.09 10.07 -15.21
CA LEU A 155 3.41 9.84 -13.93
C LEU A 155 4.40 9.54 -12.81
N ALA A 156 5.46 8.78 -13.09
CA ALA A 156 6.51 8.48 -12.12
C ALA A 156 7.26 9.75 -11.66
N GLN A 157 7.48 10.72 -12.54
CA GLN A 157 8.08 12.02 -12.16
C GLN A 157 7.15 12.81 -11.23
N VAL A 158 5.84 12.81 -11.51
CA VAL A 158 4.84 13.43 -10.62
C VAL A 158 4.86 12.78 -9.24
N LEU A 159 4.90 11.45 -9.17
CA LEU A 159 4.94 10.73 -7.90
C LEU A 159 6.28 10.87 -7.16
N ASN A 160 7.40 11.06 -7.89
CA ASN A 160 8.69 11.39 -7.24
C ASN A 160 8.64 12.74 -6.52
N ALA A 161 8.02 13.76 -7.11
CA ALA A 161 7.85 15.06 -6.45
C ALA A 161 7.02 14.91 -5.16
N GLU A 162 5.95 14.13 -5.19
CA GLU A 162 5.16 13.83 -3.99
C GLU A 162 5.94 13.02 -2.95
N ALA A 163 6.70 12.00 -3.37
CA ALA A 163 7.52 11.19 -2.47
C ALA A 163 8.56 12.03 -1.72
N ARG A 164 9.17 13.02 -2.39
CA ARG A 164 10.07 14.00 -1.74
C ARG A 164 9.32 14.82 -0.69
N ALA A 165 8.15 15.34 -1.02
CA ALA A 165 7.33 16.10 -0.08
C ALA A 165 6.88 15.27 1.13
N LEU A 166 6.57 13.98 0.94
CA LEU A 166 6.27 13.04 2.02
C LEU A 166 7.50 12.79 2.92
N ALA A 167 8.68 12.60 2.33
CA ALA A 167 9.93 12.43 3.09
C ALA A 167 10.28 13.70 3.89
N GLU A 168 10.13 14.88 3.30
CA GLU A 168 10.30 16.18 3.98
C GLU A 168 9.27 16.39 5.10
N ALA A 169 8.05 15.85 4.95
CA ALA A 169 7.04 15.82 6.01
C ALA A 169 7.37 14.84 7.16
N GLY A 170 8.46 14.08 7.02
CA GLY A 170 8.96 13.13 8.02
C GLY A 170 8.53 11.68 7.80
N ALA A 171 7.95 11.34 6.66
CA ALA A 171 7.64 9.95 6.32
C ALA A 171 8.94 9.13 6.23
N LYS A 172 8.96 7.95 6.88
CA LYS A 172 10.10 7.02 6.88
C LYS A 172 9.78 5.69 6.21
N LEU A 173 8.51 5.43 5.95
CA LEU A 173 8.01 4.19 5.35
C LEU A 173 7.00 4.58 4.25
N LEU A 174 7.39 4.43 3.00
CA LEU A 174 6.54 4.67 1.84
C LEU A 174 6.27 3.35 1.10
N GLN A 175 5.08 3.21 0.55
CA GLN A 175 4.68 2.04 -0.22
C GLN A 175 4.11 2.47 -1.56
N ILE A 176 4.56 1.82 -2.63
CA ILE A 176 4.01 1.94 -3.97
C ILE A 176 3.09 0.74 -4.20
N ASP A 177 1.84 0.98 -4.57
CA ASP A 177 0.86 -0.05 -4.87
C ASP A 177 0.67 -0.19 -6.39
N GLU A 178 0.96 -1.37 -6.94
CA GLU A 178 0.77 -1.67 -8.36
C GLU A 178 -0.28 -2.77 -8.57
N PRO A 179 -1.57 -2.49 -8.26
CA PRO A 179 -2.63 -3.50 -8.32
C PRO A 179 -2.92 -4.00 -9.73
N PHE A 180 -2.53 -3.29 -10.78
CA PHE A 180 -2.75 -3.71 -12.16
C PHE A 180 -1.61 -4.57 -12.73
N LEU A 181 -0.46 -4.61 -12.05
CA LEU A 181 0.74 -5.26 -12.59
C LEU A 181 0.58 -6.78 -12.79
N ALA A 182 -0.17 -7.46 -11.91
CA ALA A 182 -0.44 -8.88 -12.05
C ALA A 182 -1.28 -9.24 -13.28
N GLY A 183 -2.00 -8.27 -13.86
CA GLY A 183 -2.75 -8.44 -15.11
C GLY A 183 -1.94 -8.14 -16.38
N HIS A 184 -0.70 -7.67 -16.23
CA HIS A 184 0.16 -7.21 -17.32
C HIS A 184 1.62 -7.68 -17.12
N PRO A 185 1.85 -8.99 -17.08
CA PRO A 185 3.18 -9.55 -16.80
C PRO A 185 4.26 -9.13 -17.81
N GLU A 186 3.87 -8.80 -19.04
CA GLU A 186 4.74 -8.32 -20.11
C GLU A 186 5.33 -6.94 -19.83
N ASP A 187 4.70 -6.14 -18.98
CA ASP A 187 5.07 -4.74 -18.72
C ASP A 187 5.87 -4.55 -17.40
N VAL A 188 6.25 -5.62 -16.71
CA VAL A 188 6.97 -5.54 -15.42
C VAL A 188 8.24 -4.70 -15.51
N ALA A 189 9.00 -4.80 -16.60
CA ALA A 189 10.21 -4.00 -16.79
C ALA A 189 9.91 -2.49 -16.85
N VAL A 190 8.82 -2.10 -17.51
CA VAL A 190 8.37 -0.69 -17.58
C VAL A 190 7.92 -0.21 -16.20
N ALA A 191 7.19 -1.05 -15.46
CA ALA A 191 6.78 -0.72 -14.09
C ALA A 191 7.98 -0.54 -13.17
N VAL A 192 8.98 -1.42 -13.23
CA VAL A 192 10.22 -1.33 -12.43
C VAL A 192 11.01 -0.07 -12.77
N GLU A 193 11.18 0.26 -14.06
CA GLU A 193 11.80 1.53 -14.48
C GLU A 193 11.08 2.73 -13.85
N ALA A 194 9.76 2.74 -13.88
CA ALA A 194 8.95 3.82 -13.33
C ALA A 194 9.05 3.88 -11.79
N ILE A 195 9.03 2.74 -11.09
CA ILE A 195 9.26 2.66 -9.64
C ILE A 195 10.62 3.28 -9.29
N ASN A 196 11.68 2.99 -10.06
CA ASN A 196 13.01 3.57 -9.86
C ASN A 196 13.06 5.09 -10.09
N ILE A 197 12.18 5.63 -10.95
CA ILE A 197 12.00 7.08 -11.07
C ILE A 197 11.33 7.64 -9.81
N VAL A 198 10.27 6.99 -9.31
CA VAL A 198 9.55 7.43 -8.09
C VAL A 198 10.47 7.47 -6.88
N THR A 199 11.30 6.46 -6.69
CA THR A 199 12.16 6.31 -5.50
C THR A 199 13.44 7.16 -5.56
N ARG A 200 13.79 7.68 -6.73
CA ARG A 200 15.06 8.38 -6.97
C ARG A 200 15.29 9.56 -6.03
N GLY A 201 16.37 9.49 -5.25
CA GLY A 201 16.80 10.57 -4.35
C GLY A 201 15.83 10.83 -3.19
N VAL A 202 15.05 9.83 -2.79
CA VAL A 202 14.15 9.87 -1.64
C VAL A 202 14.63 8.86 -0.61
N ASP A 203 15.17 9.34 0.51
CA ASP A 203 15.78 8.52 1.57
C ASP A 203 14.72 8.08 2.60
N VAL A 204 14.01 7.01 2.25
CA VAL A 204 13.00 6.34 3.08
C VAL A 204 13.06 4.83 2.84
N ARG A 205 12.43 4.03 3.70
CA ARG A 205 12.19 2.61 3.39
C ARG A 205 11.04 2.48 2.41
N TRP A 206 11.28 1.77 1.31
CA TRP A 206 10.33 1.57 0.25
C TRP A 206 9.73 0.15 0.25
N GLY A 207 8.40 0.07 0.21
CA GLY A 207 7.67 -1.15 -0.10
C GLY A 207 7.08 -1.09 -1.51
N LEU A 208 7.08 -2.22 -2.21
CA LEU A 208 6.32 -2.45 -3.44
C LEU A 208 5.25 -3.49 -3.17
N HIS A 209 3.99 -3.08 -3.22
CA HIS A 209 2.87 -4.00 -3.09
C HIS A 209 2.33 -4.42 -4.46
N VAL A 210 2.28 -5.74 -4.67
CA VAL A 210 1.68 -6.36 -5.85
C VAL A 210 0.75 -7.46 -5.39
N CYS A 211 -0.53 -7.34 -5.73
CA CYS A 211 -1.54 -8.34 -5.45
C CYS A 211 -2.32 -8.71 -6.73
N TYR A 212 -3.25 -9.63 -6.61
CA TYR A 212 -4.12 -10.05 -7.72
C TYR A 212 -5.44 -9.27 -7.76
N GLY A 213 -5.44 -8.07 -7.18
CA GLY A 213 -6.62 -7.21 -7.09
C GLY A 213 -7.53 -7.55 -5.90
N ASN A 214 -8.31 -6.56 -5.49
CA ASN A 214 -9.30 -6.70 -4.40
C ASN A 214 -10.51 -5.79 -4.66
N ARG A 215 -11.10 -5.86 -5.86
CA ARG A 215 -12.29 -5.09 -6.17
C ARG A 215 -13.53 -5.85 -5.71
N TYR A 216 -14.32 -5.26 -4.81
CA TYR A 216 -15.50 -5.89 -4.21
C TYR A 216 -15.20 -7.25 -3.57
N ALA A 217 -14.08 -7.35 -2.84
CA ALA A 217 -13.59 -8.58 -2.20
C ALA A 217 -13.38 -9.74 -3.19
N ARG A 218 -12.96 -9.44 -4.43
CA ARG A 218 -12.67 -10.45 -5.46
C ARG A 218 -11.33 -10.18 -6.12
N PRO A 219 -10.57 -11.22 -6.47
CA PRO A 219 -9.38 -11.04 -7.30
C PRO A 219 -9.79 -10.62 -8.71
N SER A 220 -8.97 -9.77 -9.33
CA SER A 220 -9.10 -9.39 -10.74
C SER A 220 -8.32 -10.34 -11.65
N TRP A 221 -7.26 -10.93 -11.12
CA TRP A 221 -6.35 -11.86 -11.81
C TRP A 221 -5.98 -13.03 -10.90
N GLU A 222 -5.43 -14.07 -11.52
CA GLU A 222 -4.87 -15.24 -10.84
C GLU A 222 -3.53 -15.60 -11.48
N GLY A 223 -2.63 -16.24 -10.74
CA GLY A 223 -1.31 -16.63 -11.23
C GLY A 223 -0.31 -16.87 -10.12
N HIS A 224 0.97 -16.89 -10.45
CA HIS A 224 2.11 -17.01 -9.57
C HIS A 224 3.00 -15.79 -9.73
N TYR A 225 3.83 -15.47 -8.71
CA TYR A 225 4.67 -14.27 -8.69
C TYR A 225 5.96 -14.38 -9.52
N ASP A 226 6.16 -15.50 -10.25
CA ASP A 226 7.29 -15.66 -11.16
C ASP A 226 7.35 -14.58 -12.25
N PHE A 227 6.22 -14.04 -12.67
CA PHE A 227 6.15 -12.97 -13.67
C PHE A 227 6.90 -11.70 -13.26
N LEU A 228 7.11 -11.45 -11.98
CA LEU A 228 7.88 -10.29 -11.50
C LEU A 228 9.37 -10.41 -11.81
N PHE A 229 9.87 -11.64 -12.01
CA PHE A 229 11.29 -11.93 -12.12
C PHE A 229 11.73 -12.09 -13.59
N PRO A 230 12.96 -11.69 -13.91
CA PRO A 230 13.98 -11.13 -12.99
C PRO A 230 13.81 -9.61 -12.73
N ALA A 231 12.94 -8.90 -13.48
CA ALA A 231 12.90 -7.44 -13.52
C ALA A 231 12.76 -6.78 -12.14
N VAL A 232 11.98 -7.38 -11.21
CA VAL A 232 11.77 -6.83 -9.87
C VAL A 232 13.05 -6.78 -9.02
N LEU A 233 14.09 -7.54 -9.38
CA LEU A 233 15.39 -7.49 -8.70
C LEU A 233 16.08 -6.14 -8.87
N ASP A 234 15.81 -5.45 -9.98
CA ASP A 234 16.34 -4.13 -10.30
C ASP A 234 15.50 -2.98 -9.69
N ALA A 235 14.37 -3.30 -9.04
CA ALA A 235 13.55 -2.29 -8.38
C ALA A 235 14.26 -1.73 -7.15
N ASN A 236 14.35 -0.41 -7.03
CA ASN A 236 14.93 0.28 -5.87
C ASN A 236 13.92 0.35 -4.72
N VAL A 237 13.60 -0.83 -4.16
CA VAL A 237 12.70 -0.98 -3.01
C VAL A 237 13.30 -1.93 -1.98
N ASP A 238 12.98 -1.74 -0.71
CA ASP A 238 13.50 -2.54 0.40
C ASP A 238 12.66 -3.79 0.68
N GLN A 239 11.41 -3.79 0.20
CA GLN A 239 10.42 -4.81 0.53
C GLN A 239 9.48 -5.08 -0.64
N LEU A 240 9.21 -6.37 -0.93
CA LEU A 240 8.02 -6.80 -1.67
C LEU A 240 6.90 -7.13 -0.68
N ILE A 241 5.66 -6.75 -1.01
CA ILE A 241 4.47 -7.02 -0.21
C ILE A 241 3.49 -7.81 -1.09
N LEU A 242 3.29 -9.08 -0.74
CA LEU A 242 2.62 -10.04 -1.61
C LEU A 242 1.51 -10.79 -0.87
N GLU A 243 0.53 -11.27 -1.63
CA GLU A 243 -0.64 -12.01 -1.17
C GLU A 243 -0.33 -13.52 -1.10
N PHE A 244 -0.47 -14.15 0.07
CA PHE A 244 -0.28 -15.59 0.26
C PHE A 244 -1.39 -16.24 1.10
N GLY A 245 -2.07 -15.48 1.96
CA GLY A 245 -3.07 -16.02 2.88
C GLY A 245 -4.22 -16.71 2.16
N ARG A 246 -4.65 -16.19 1.01
CA ARG A 246 -5.66 -16.79 0.14
C ARG A 246 -5.06 -17.84 -0.81
N LYS A 247 -3.89 -17.56 -1.37
CA LYS A 247 -3.33 -18.35 -2.49
C LYS A 247 -2.53 -19.56 -2.06
N GLY A 248 -2.00 -19.55 -0.86
CA GLY A 248 -1.01 -20.54 -0.41
C GLY A 248 0.42 -19.97 -0.46
N TYR A 249 1.36 -20.79 -0.05
CA TYR A 249 2.75 -20.40 0.25
C TYR A 249 3.76 -21.04 -0.72
N GLU A 250 3.31 -21.63 -1.80
CA GLU A 250 4.12 -22.37 -2.77
C GLU A 250 5.13 -21.45 -3.47
N ASP A 251 4.77 -20.18 -3.70
CA ASP A 251 5.62 -19.21 -4.36
C ASP A 251 6.84 -18.77 -3.53
N LEU A 252 6.88 -19.01 -2.20
CA LEU A 252 7.98 -18.56 -1.34
C LEU A 252 9.34 -19.11 -1.78
N HIS A 253 9.42 -20.43 -2.03
CA HIS A 253 10.66 -21.06 -2.48
C HIS A 253 11.08 -20.57 -3.88
N MET A 254 10.11 -20.32 -4.75
CA MET A 254 10.35 -19.80 -6.09
C MET A 254 10.91 -18.37 -6.00
N ILE A 255 10.32 -17.48 -5.21
CA ILE A 255 10.75 -16.09 -4.99
C ILE A 255 12.20 -16.05 -4.48
N GLN A 256 12.53 -16.88 -3.46
CA GLN A 256 13.90 -16.98 -2.93
C GLN A 256 14.88 -17.50 -4.00
N ARG A 257 14.52 -18.56 -4.72
CA ARG A 257 15.36 -19.17 -5.77
C ARG A 257 15.60 -18.21 -6.92
N LEU A 258 14.64 -17.34 -7.24
CA LEU A 258 14.77 -16.32 -8.27
C LEU A 258 15.59 -15.10 -7.81
N GLY A 259 16.12 -15.10 -6.58
CA GLY A 259 17.12 -14.16 -6.10
C GLY A 259 16.60 -13.02 -5.23
N TRP A 260 15.33 -13.05 -4.79
CA TRP A 260 14.86 -12.03 -3.84
C TRP A 260 15.47 -12.26 -2.46
N ASP A 261 16.33 -11.34 -2.03
CA ASP A 261 17.09 -11.42 -0.78
C ASP A 261 16.75 -10.29 0.22
N ARG A 262 15.88 -9.36 -0.17
CA ARG A 262 15.39 -8.23 0.63
C ARG A 262 14.17 -8.63 1.46
N ALA A 263 13.57 -7.68 2.20
CA ALA A 263 12.41 -7.96 3.04
C ALA A 263 11.19 -8.42 2.21
N LEU A 264 10.36 -9.28 2.84
CA LEU A 264 9.10 -9.76 2.29
C LEU A 264 7.96 -9.41 3.24
N GLY A 265 6.99 -8.64 2.76
CA GLY A 265 5.69 -8.48 3.36
C GLY A 265 4.85 -9.71 3.08
N LEU A 266 4.71 -10.54 4.11
CA LEU A 266 4.03 -11.81 4.04
C LEU A 266 2.53 -11.64 4.29
N GLY A 267 1.72 -11.77 3.27
CA GLY A 267 0.26 -11.86 3.40
C GLY A 267 -0.14 -13.11 4.18
N VAL A 268 -0.78 -12.92 5.35
CA VAL A 268 -1.19 -14.05 6.22
C VAL A 268 -2.68 -14.03 6.54
N VAL A 269 -3.40 -13.05 6.05
CA VAL A 269 -4.84 -12.86 6.25
C VAL A 269 -5.52 -12.70 4.90
N ASP A 270 -6.46 -13.57 4.58
CA ASP A 270 -7.32 -13.42 3.41
C ASP A 270 -8.34 -12.31 3.63
N VAL A 271 -8.25 -11.24 2.84
CA VAL A 271 -9.13 -10.07 2.93
C VAL A 271 -10.34 -10.14 1.99
N LYS A 272 -10.47 -11.24 1.25
CA LYS A 272 -11.57 -11.47 0.30
C LYS A 272 -12.69 -12.34 0.90
N THR A 273 -12.60 -12.63 2.20
CA THR A 273 -13.61 -13.36 2.99
C THR A 273 -13.76 -12.73 4.37
N GLU A 274 -14.97 -12.81 4.92
CA GLU A 274 -15.24 -12.37 6.30
C GLU A 274 -14.84 -13.42 7.35
N GLN A 275 -14.44 -14.64 6.92
CA GLN A 275 -13.97 -15.66 7.84
C GLN A 275 -12.69 -15.19 8.56
N ILE A 276 -12.74 -15.15 9.89
CA ILE A 276 -11.63 -14.73 10.72
C ILE A 276 -10.70 -15.95 10.95
N GLU A 277 -9.45 -15.83 10.55
CA GLU A 277 -8.41 -16.82 10.83
C GLU A 277 -8.11 -16.88 12.33
N SER A 278 -7.84 -18.07 12.85
CA SER A 278 -7.35 -18.19 14.22
C SER A 278 -5.86 -17.78 14.31
N ALA A 279 -5.43 -17.33 15.48
CA ALA A 279 -4.02 -17.04 15.74
C ALA A 279 -3.10 -18.21 15.44
N GLU A 280 -3.56 -19.44 15.66
CA GLU A 280 -2.78 -20.66 15.35
C GLU A 280 -2.61 -20.85 13.83
N VAL A 281 -3.64 -20.65 13.04
CA VAL A 281 -3.54 -20.67 11.56
C VAL A 281 -2.53 -19.64 11.08
N ILE A 282 -2.58 -18.41 11.61
CA ILE A 282 -1.61 -17.37 11.30
C ILE A 282 -0.19 -17.79 11.69
N ALA A 283 -0.02 -18.34 12.89
CA ALA A 283 1.30 -18.81 13.36
C ALA A 283 1.86 -19.92 12.46
N GLN A 284 1.02 -20.85 11.99
CA GLN A 284 1.43 -21.92 11.05
C GLN A 284 1.89 -21.31 9.71
N ARG A 285 1.16 -20.34 9.18
CA ARG A 285 1.53 -19.61 7.96
C ARG A 285 2.88 -18.91 8.08
N ILE A 286 3.13 -18.24 9.21
CA ILE A 286 4.43 -17.59 9.49
C ILE A 286 5.55 -18.63 9.62
N ARG A 287 5.35 -19.74 10.37
CA ARG A 287 6.35 -20.82 10.49
C ARG A 287 6.69 -21.41 9.11
N LYS A 288 5.69 -21.57 8.24
CA LYS A 288 5.93 -22.03 6.87
C LYS A 288 6.84 -21.08 6.09
N ALA A 289 6.65 -19.77 6.22
CA ALA A 289 7.52 -18.79 5.58
C ALA A 289 8.94 -18.77 6.18
N LEU A 290 9.09 -19.08 7.48
CA LEU A 290 10.39 -19.17 8.16
C LEU A 290 11.23 -20.38 7.69
N GLU A 291 10.65 -21.35 6.98
CA GLU A 291 11.41 -22.41 6.31
C GLU A 291 12.24 -21.86 5.12
N THR A 292 11.87 -20.69 4.62
CA THR A 292 12.46 -20.09 3.41
C THR A 292 13.14 -18.75 3.70
N PHE A 293 12.52 -17.88 4.51
CA PHE A 293 13.03 -16.54 4.82
C PHE A 293 13.37 -16.43 6.30
N SER A 294 14.46 -15.73 6.63
CA SER A 294 14.80 -15.42 8.03
C SER A 294 13.81 -14.44 8.65
N ALA A 295 13.65 -14.49 9.96
CA ALA A 295 12.65 -13.71 10.69
C ALA A 295 12.85 -12.20 10.60
N ASP A 296 14.07 -11.70 10.40
CA ASP A 296 14.42 -10.31 10.21
C ASP A 296 14.03 -9.77 8.83
N LYS A 297 13.80 -10.66 7.86
CA LYS A 297 13.32 -10.32 6.50
C LYS A 297 11.81 -10.39 6.35
N LEU A 298 11.08 -10.94 7.32
CA LEU A 298 9.63 -11.08 7.23
C LEU A 298 8.91 -9.94 7.96
N ILE A 299 7.95 -9.33 7.28
CA ILE A 299 7.00 -8.35 7.83
C ILE A 299 5.60 -8.91 7.61
N ILE A 300 4.80 -8.97 8.68
CA ILE A 300 3.52 -9.68 8.67
C ILE A 300 2.40 -8.70 8.34
N ASN A 301 1.64 -9.00 7.30
CA ASN A 301 0.55 -8.15 6.82
C ASN A 301 -0.65 -8.96 6.29
N PRO A 302 -1.82 -8.34 6.09
CA PRO A 302 -2.90 -8.93 5.31
C PRO A 302 -2.51 -9.06 3.83
N ASP A 303 -3.23 -9.88 3.08
CA ASP A 303 -3.00 -10.09 1.64
C ASP A 303 -3.15 -8.81 0.80
N CYS A 304 -4.04 -7.92 1.21
CA CYS A 304 -4.32 -6.66 0.54
C CYS A 304 -4.98 -5.68 1.54
N GLY A 305 -5.51 -4.56 1.05
CA GLY A 305 -6.30 -3.63 1.85
C GLY A 305 -7.60 -4.25 2.40
N LEU A 306 -8.05 -3.76 3.55
CA LEU A 306 -9.21 -4.26 4.31
C LEU A 306 -10.53 -3.54 3.95
N ARG A 307 -10.53 -2.71 2.90
CA ARG A 307 -11.58 -1.75 2.57
C ARG A 307 -12.98 -2.35 2.52
N HIS A 308 -13.11 -3.58 2.00
CA HIS A 308 -14.40 -4.23 1.75
C HIS A 308 -14.91 -5.07 2.91
N LEU A 309 -14.16 -5.16 4.00
CA LEU A 309 -14.57 -5.90 5.20
C LEU A 309 -15.34 -4.99 6.16
N PRO A 310 -16.33 -5.51 6.89
CA PRO A 310 -16.90 -4.83 8.05
C PRO A 310 -15.79 -4.48 9.07
N ALA A 311 -15.94 -3.37 9.79
CA ALA A 311 -14.88 -2.87 10.67
C ALA A 311 -14.56 -3.83 11.84
N ASP A 312 -15.56 -4.51 12.38
CA ASP A 312 -15.41 -5.52 13.42
C ASP A 312 -14.67 -6.76 12.92
N VAL A 313 -14.97 -7.21 11.69
CA VAL A 313 -14.25 -8.31 11.02
C VAL A 313 -12.81 -7.90 10.73
N ALA A 314 -12.58 -6.71 10.16
CA ALA A 314 -11.24 -6.20 9.89
C ALA A 314 -10.39 -6.15 11.17
N ARG A 315 -10.92 -5.58 12.26
CA ARG A 315 -10.23 -5.54 13.55
C ARG A 315 -9.96 -6.93 14.13
N ALA A 316 -10.92 -7.85 14.05
CA ALA A 316 -10.75 -9.21 14.54
C ALA A 316 -9.67 -9.97 13.77
N LYS A 317 -9.63 -9.84 12.44
CA LYS A 317 -8.57 -10.40 11.59
C LYS A 317 -7.18 -9.84 11.95
N LEU A 318 -7.06 -8.52 12.12
CA LEU A 318 -5.80 -7.88 12.54
C LEU A 318 -5.38 -8.36 13.94
N THR A 319 -6.33 -8.50 14.88
CA THR A 319 -6.04 -9.02 16.22
C THR A 319 -5.50 -10.45 16.15
N ALA A 320 -6.12 -11.32 15.37
CA ALA A 320 -5.64 -12.70 15.17
C ALA A 320 -4.25 -12.72 14.52
N MET A 321 -4.00 -11.84 13.54
CA MET A 321 -2.71 -11.69 12.89
C MET A 321 -1.60 -11.32 13.87
N VAL A 322 -1.84 -10.33 14.73
CA VAL A 322 -0.90 -9.90 15.77
C VAL A 322 -0.65 -11.02 16.78
N GLN A 323 -1.71 -11.69 17.25
CA GLN A 323 -1.57 -12.81 18.19
C GLN A 323 -0.76 -13.97 17.60
N GLY A 324 -0.98 -14.31 16.33
CA GLY A 324 -0.20 -15.34 15.62
C GLY A 324 1.27 -14.93 15.49
N SER A 325 1.55 -13.67 15.12
CA SER A 325 2.92 -13.16 15.06
C SER A 325 3.61 -13.20 16.42
N ILE A 326 2.95 -12.78 17.50
CA ILE A 326 3.48 -12.84 18.88
C ILE A 326 3.76 -14.29 19.29
N ALA A 327 2.87 -15.24 18.97
CA ALA A 327 3.06 -16.64 19.30
C ALA A 327 4.32 -17.22 18.65
N VAL A 328 4.60 -16.90 17.39
CA VAL A 328 5.83 -17.32 16.70
C VAL A 328 7.04 -16.58 17.26
N ARG A 329 6.95 -15.28 17.45
CA ARG A 329 8.02 -14.42 17.98
C ARG A 329 8.60 -14.95 19.31
N ARG A 330 7.74 -15.48 20.18
CA ARG A 330 8.13 -16.07 21.47
C ARG A 330 8.94 -17.37 21.34
N THR A 331 8.90 -18.04 20.21
CA THR A 331 9.64 -19.28 19.94
C THR A 331 10.96 -19.05 19.21
N LEU A 332 11.22 -17.83 18.75
CA LEU A 332 12.46 -17.48 18.07
C LEU A 332 13.58 -17.24 19.09
N PRO A 333 14.84 -17.57 18.75
CA PRO A 333 16.00 -17.16 19.54
C PRO A 333 15.98 -15.64 19.76
N ALA A 334 16.41 -15.19 20.94
CA ALA A 334 16.61 -13.75 21.17
C ALA A 334 17.56 -13.20 20.11
N ALA A 335 17.19 -12.07 19.52
CA ALA A 335 18.09 -11.39 18.58
C ALA A 335 19.44 -11.14 19.25
N PRO A 336 20.58 -11.45 18.59
CA PRO A 336 21.89 -11.13 19.15
C PRO A 336 21.92 -9.61 19.45
N PRO A 337 22.56 -9.21 20.58
CA PRO A 337 22.73 -7.80 20.89
C PRO A 337 23.44 -7.14 19.70
N GLN A 338 22.81 -6.12 19.11
CA GLN A 338 23.47 -5.31 18.09
C GLN A 338 24.66 -4.62 18.74
N GLU A 339 25.85 -4.84 18.20
CA GLU A 339 27.03 -4.07 18.61
C GLU A 339 26.72 -2.57 18.43
N PRO A 340 27.04 -1.73 19.41
CA PRO A 340 26.86 -0.29 19.27
C PRO A 340 27.66 0.16 18.06
N THR A 341 26.99 0.76 17.08
CA THR A 341 27.67 1.48 15.99
C THR A 341 28.54 2.55 16.64
N VAL A 342 29.84 2.30 16.65
CA VAL A 342 30.83 3.31 17.03
C VAL A 342 30.71 4.43 16.00
N GLU A 343 30.07 5.54 16.38
CA GLU A 343 30.21 6.79 15.65
C GLU A 343 31.71 7.11 15.61
N GLN A 344 32.33 6.89 14.44
CA GLN A 344 33.64 7.42 14.17
C GLN A 344 33.48 8.95 14.04
N GLY A 345 33.69 9.64 15.16
CA GLY A 345 33.89 11.07 15.17
C GLY A 345 35.16 11.41 14.40
N ALA A 346 35.04 12.28 13.43
CA ALA A 346 36.06 13.16 12.90
C ALA A 346 35.38 14.39 12.28
#